data_0d19ee963a84b0a6ce6086ff6132661f
#
_entry.id   0d19ee963a84b0a6ce6086ff6132661f
#
_cell.length_a   1.000
_cell.length_b   1.000
_cell.length_c   1.000
_cell.angle_alpha   90.00
_cell.angle_beta   90.00
_cell.angle_gamma   90.00
#
_symmetry.space_group_name_H-M   'P 1'
#
loop_
_entity.id
_entity.type
_entity.pdbx_description
1 polymer ?
#
loop_
_entity_poly.entity_id
_entity_poly.type
_entity_poly.pdbx_seq_one_letter_code
_entity_poly.pdbx_strand_id
1 'polypeptide(L)'
;MKLKSFAKINLFLEVIGKYENNFHIINSIVSRIDLYDEILIKESNELAVSFKGQFGSLIENNNINLLFKILIQEKLIDHAGFIIEIEKNIPVGSGLGGGSSNVASILNFLEKNGYINKEGKLLISRKIGSDIEFFLEENPALLSGKGEVESRFIIPSNEFVLLIYPQKMLSTKDVYSQSKIIDKKSIFNIDAKNQLLFHEVMSNTSNSLEENAMKICKEIREIKNILISDKQCQYARMSGSGSCYYGIYKSEKDAKNAEKDLLNQHADWWTCVTKLI
;
A
#
# COMPACT_ATOMS: atom_id res chain seq x y z
N MET A 1 2.57 0.23 24.06
CA MET A 1 1.29 0.08 23.33
C MET A 1 1.51 -0.80 22.11
N LYS A 2 0.51 -1.60 21.67
CA LYS A 2 0.58 -2.43 20.47
C LYS A 2 -0.35 -1.85 19.40
N LEU A 3 0.15 -1.67 18.18
CA LEU A 3 -0.58 -1.11 17.05
C LEU A 3 -0.56 -2.10 15.88
N LYS A 4 -1.62 -2.08 15.07
CA LYS A 4 -1.67 -2.75 13.76
C LYS A 4 -1.46 -1.72 12.66
N SER A 5 -0.57 -2.01 11.74
CA SER A 5 -0.22 -1.17 10.61
C SER A 5 -0.59 -1.92 9.32
N PHE A 6 -1.78 -1.64 8.79
CA PHE A 6 -2.38 -2.41 7.68
C PHE A 6 -1.74 -2.09 6.33
N ALA A 7 -1.67 -3.08 5.47
CA ALA A 7 -1.29 -2.94 4.07
C ALA A 7 -2.41 -2.30 3.24
N LYS A 8 -2.10 -1.93 2.01
CA LYS A 8 -3.05 -1.45 0.99
C LYS A 8 -2.88 -2.19 -0.32
N ILE A 9 -3.92 -2.15 -1.13
CA ILE A 9 -3.83 -2.39 -2.58
C ILE A 9 -4.39 -1.19 -3.34
N ASN A 10 -3.87 -0.95 -4.55
CA ASN A 10 -4.49 -0.05 -5.49
C ASN A 10 -5.55 -0.83 -6.27
N LEU A 11 -6.83 -0.46 -6.13
CA LEU A 11 -7.90 -1.05 -6.94
C LEU A 11 -7.75 -0.65 -8.41
N PHE A 12 -7.22 0.54 -8.67
CA PHE A 12 -6.64 0.93 -9.95
C PHE A 12 -5.55 1.99 -9.74
N LEU A 13 -4.73 2.20 -10.76
CA LEU A 13 -3.76 3.27 -10.79
C LEU A 13 -3.56 3.75 -12.23
N GLU A 14 -3.94 4.98 -12.50
CA GLU A 14 -3.77 5.66 -13.78
C GLU A 14 -2.71 6.75 -13.66
N VAL A 15 -1.79 6.80 -14.62
CA VAL A 15 -0.88 7.93 -14.80
C VAL A 15 -1.51 8.84 -15.85
N ILE A 16 -2.03 9.99 -15.40
CA ILE A 16 -2.83 10.91 -16.24
C ILE A 16 -2.08 12.17 -16.67
N GLY A 17 -0.83 12.32 -16.24
CA GLY A 17 -0.02 13.48 -16.58
C GLY A 17 1.33 13.45 -15.91
N LYS A 18 2.05 14.57 -16.10
CA LYS A 18 3.35 14.81 -15.50
C LYS A 18 3.52 16.28 -15.17
N TYR A 19 4.03 16.56 -13.98
CA TYR A 19 4.42 17.91 -13.58
C TYR A 19 5.74 18.34 -14.24
N GLU A 20 6.02 19.63 -14.29
CA GLU A 20 7.28 20.19 -14.80
C GLU A 20 8.53 19.64 -14.09
N ASN A 21 8.41 19.32 -12.80
CA ASN A 21 9.48 18.72 -11.98
C ASN A 21 9.59 17.18 -12.15
N ASN A 22 8.99 16.63 -13.22
CA ASN A 22 9.00 15.21 -13.57
C ASN A 22 8.22 14.25 -12.63
N PHE A 23 7.53 14.74 -11.60
CA PHE A 23 6.58 13.90 -10.87
C PHE A 23 5.37 13.57 -11.73
N HIS A 24 4.88 12.34 -11.62
CA HIS A 24 3.68 11.91 -12.35
C HIS A 24 2.41 12.36 -11.64
N ILE A 25 1.40 12.66 -12.42
CA ILE A 25 0.05 12.95 -11.93
C ILE A 25 -0.72 11.64 -12.01
N ILE A 26 -1.21 11.18 -10.86
CA ILE A 26 -1.95 9.92 -10.78
C ILE A 26 -3.43 10.15 -10.50
N ASN A 27 -4.21 9.13 -10.81
CA ASN A 27 -5.58 8.92 -10.40
C ASN A 27 -5.69 7.47 -9.93
N SER A 28 -6.06 7.23 -8.67
CA SER A 28 -6.02 5.89 -8.09
C SER A 28 -7.04 5.74 -6.97
N ILE A 29 -7.69 4.60 -6.90
CA ILE A 29 -8.44 4.19 -5.70
C ILE A 29 -7.61 3.19 -4.92
N VAL A 30 -7.47 3.46 -3.63
CA VAL A 30 -6.69 2.65 -2.70
C VAL A 30 -7.58 2.16 -1.57
N SER A 31 -7.46 0.88 -1.22
CA SER A 31 -8.14 0.27 -0.08
C SER A 31 -7.15 -0.46 0.81
N ARG A 32 -7.45 -0.51 2.11
CA ARG A 32 -6.72 -1.37 3.04
C ARG A 32 -7.12 -2.82 2.87
N ILE A 33 -6.21 -3.71 3.29
CA ILE A 33 -6.42 -5.14 3.38
C ILE A 33 -6.04 -5.64 4.76
N ASP A 34 -6.61 -6.76 5.21
CA ASP A 34 -6.37 -7.37 6.53
C ASP A 34 -5.04 -8.15 6.58
N LEU A 35 -3.99 -7.52 6.07
CA LEU A 35 -2.58 -7.88 6.25
C LEU A 35 -1.90 -6.72 6.95
N TYR A 36 -1.18 -6.95 8.05
CA TYR A 36 -0.59 -5.88 8.83
C TYR A 36 0.76 -6.24 9.45
N ASP A 37 1.58 -5.21 9.64
CA ASP A 37 2.72 -5.25 10.56
C ASP A 37 2.24 -4.96 11.98
N GLU A 38 2.91 -5.54 12.98
CA GLU A 38 2.66 -5.22 14.37
C GLU A 38 3.75 -4.27 14.90
N ILE A 39 3.32 -3.17 15.55
CA ILE A 39 4.23 -2.18 16.12
C ILE A 39 4.05 -2.19 17.63
N LEU A 40 5.11 -2.46 18.37
CA LEU A 40 5.19 -2.24 19.80
C LEU A 40 5.94 -0.92 20.04
N ILE A 41 5.29 0.04 20.70
CA ILE A 41 5.87 1.33 21.05
C ILE A 41 5.82 1.54 22.56
N LYS A 42 6.95 1.96 23.14
CA LYS A 42 7.13 2.30 24.55
C LYS A 42 7.90 3.60 24.66
N GLU A 43 7.58 4.41 25.66
CA GLU A 43 8.38 5.57 26.01
C GLU A 43 9.76 5.15 26.52
N SER A 44 10.75 5.97 26.26
CA SER A 44 12.15 5.79 26.62
C SER A 44 12.86 7.14 26.68
N ASN A 45 14.10 7.17 27.09
CA ASN A 45 14.94 8.38 27.05
C ASN A 45 15.60 8.57 25.66
N GLU A 46 15.71 7.51 24.87
CA GLU A 46 16.37 7.51 23.58
C GLU A 46 15.50 6.80 22.51
N LEU A 47 15.70 7.15 21.27
CA LEU A 47 15.08 6.47 20.14
C LEU A 47 15.83 5.17 19.81
N ALA A 48 15.14 4.04 19.93
CA ALA A 48 15.61 2.75 19.45
C ALA A 48 14.56 2.13 18.54
N VAL A 49 14.93 1.81 17.31
CA VAL A 49 14.03 1.19 16.32
C VAL A 49 14.62 -0.15 15.89
N SER A 50 13.81 -1.20 15.98
CA SER A 50 14.19 -2.54 15.58
C SER A 50 13.10 -3.18 14.73
N PHE A 51 13.53 -4.07 13.81
CA PHE A 51 12.66 -4.81 12.92
C PHE A 51 12.89 -6.30 13.09
N LYS A 52 11.80 -7.06 13.13
CA LYS A 52 11.78 -8.52 13.19
C LYS A 52 10.72 -9.06 12.22
N GLY A 53 10.50 -10.38 12.24
CA GLY A 53 9.54 -11.03 11.34
C GLY A 53 10.15 -11.33 9.96
N GLN A 54 9.32 -11.89 9.08
CA GLN A 54 9.75 -12.46 7.80
C GLN A 54 10.51 -11.45 6.90
N PHE A 55 10.14 -10.18 6.94
CA PHE A 55 10.72 -9.14 6.10
C PHE A 55 11.55 -8.11 6.88
N GLY A 56 11.78 -8.33 8.17
CA GLY A 56 12.49 -7.37 9.04
C GLY A 56 13.94 -7.14 8.64
N SER A 57 14.66 -8.20 8.25
CA SER A 57 16.07 -8.12 7.82
C SER A 57 16.29 -7.40 6.49
N LEU A 58 15.23 -7.15 5.71
CA LEU A 58 15.30 -6.47 4.42
C LEU A 58 15.19 -4.94 4.53
N ILE A 59 15.06 -4.40 5.74
CA ILE A 59 14.94 -2.94 5.96
C ILE A 59 16.33 -2.31 5.99
N GLU A 60 16.73 -1.72 4.86
CA GLU A 60 17.97 -0.96 4.74
C GLU A 60 17.79 0.50 5.16
N ASN A 61 16.67 1.13 4.73
CA ASN A 61 16.35 2.52 5.02
C ASN A 61 15.15 2.62 5.97
N ASN A 62 15.38 3.17 7.13
CA ASN A 62 14.41 3.27 8.20
C ASN A 62 13.62 4.59 8.16
N ASN A 63 12.42 4.57 7.58
CA ASN A 63 11.53 5.72 7.54
C ASN A 63 11.10 6.21 8.93
N ILE A 64 11.20 5.38 9.96
CA ILE A 64 10.86 5.77 11.32
C ILE A 64 11.93 6.70 11.90
N ASN A 65 13.21 6.41 11.65
CA ASN A 65 14.29 7.35 12.04
C ASN A 65 14.16 8.68 11.29
N LEU A 66 13.80 8.64 10.01
CA LEU A 66 13.51 9.85 9.22
C LEU A 66 12.32 10.63 9.81
N LEU A 67 11.24 9.94 10.20
CA LEU A 67 10.08 10.53 10.85
C LEU A 67 10.49 11.34 12.08
N PHE A 68 11.19 10.73 13.05
CA PHE A 68 11.59 11.41 14.27
C PHE A 68 12.59 12.55 14.03
N LYS A 69 13.52 12.38 13.07
CA LYS A 69 14.41 13.45 12.65
C LYS A 69 13.66 14.68 12.16
N ILE A 70 12.64 14.48 11.30
CA ILE A 70 11.83 15.60 10.77
C ILE A 70 10.96 16.20 11.88
N LEU A 71 10.34 15.41 12.75
CA LEU A 71 9.56 15.92 13.90
C LEU A 71 10.36 16.88 14.78
N ILE A 72 11.63 16.56 15.07
CA ILE A 72 12.53 17.43 15.84
C ILE A 72 12.91 18.67 15.03
N GLN A 73 13.25 18.51 13.74
CA GLN A 73 13.61 19.65 12.87
C GLN A 73 12.48 20.66 12.73
N GLU A 74 11.23 20.18 12.67
CA GLU A 74 10.02 21.03 12.61
C GLU A 74 9.59 21.54 14.00
N LYS A 75 10.33 21.23 15.06
CA LYS A 75 10.05 21.63 16.46
C LYS A 75 8.66 21.17 16.95
N LEU A 76 8.19 20.04 16.46
CA LEU A 76 6.92 19.43 16.88
C LEU A 76 7.09 18.58 18.13
N ILE A 77 8.30 18.06 18.36
CA ILE A 77 8.73 17.39 19.58
C ILE A 77 10.14 17.84 19.94
N ASP A 78 10.48 17.88 21.23
CA ASP A 78 11.80 18.30 21.69
C ASP A 78 12.83 17.17 21.59
N HIS A 79 12.42 15.93 21.79
CA HIS A 79 13.28 14.74 21.71
C HIS A 79 12.48 13.51 21.26
N ALA A 80 13.19 12.53 20.69
CA ALA A 80 12.61 11.27 20.29
C ALA A 80 12.91 10.18 21.35
N GLY A 81 12.06 10.09 22.35
CA GLY A 81 12.23 9.14 23.46
C GLY A 81 11.29 7.93 23.30
N PHE A 82 11.58 6.99 22.39
CA PHE A 82 10.75 5.81 22.15
C PHE A 82 11.59 4.58 21.79
N ILE A 83 11.20 3.43 22.34
CA ILE A 83 11.60 2.11 21.83
C ILE A 83 10.46 1.61 20.94
N ILE A 84 10.77 1.34 19.66
CA ILE A 84 9.83 0.91 18.64
C ILE A 84 10.30 -0.41 18.05
N GLU A 85 9.52 -1.46 18.24
CA GLU A 85 9.76 -2.77 17.65
C GLU A 85 8.68 -3.04 16.60
N ILE A 86 9.09 -3.37 15.37
CA ILE A 86 8.16 -3.63 14.27
C ILE A 86 8.35 -5.05 13.77
N GLU A 87 7.28 -5.86 13.88
CA GLU A 87 7.20 -7.17 13.27
C GLU A 87 6.69 -7.05 11.83
N LYS A 88 7.60 -7.26 10.86
CA LYS A 88 7.35 -7.05 9.44
C LYS A 88 6.73 -8.29 8.82
N ASN A 89 5.43 -8.23 8.55
CA ASN A 89 4.66 -9.24 7.83
C ASN A 89 4.31 -8.79 6.39
N ILE A 90 4.36 -7.48 6.13
CA ILE A 90 4.13 -6.91 4.81
C ILE A 90 5.45 -6.93 4.02
N PRO A 91 5.49 -7.57 2.85
CA PRO A 91 6.70 -7.61 2.01
C PRO A 91 7.23 -6.22 1.68
N VAL A 92 8.56 -6.06 1.79
CA VAL A 92 9.25 -4.79 1.50
C VAL A 92 9.33 -4.58 -0.01
N GLY A 93 9.10 -3.35 -0.49
CA GLY A 93 9.20 -2.99 -1.91
C GLY A 93 8.19 -3.70 -2.81
N SER A 94 7.06 -4.13 -2.25
CA SER A 94 6.03 -4.93 -2.95
C SER A 94 4.88 -4.12 -3.55
N GLY A 95 4.81 -2.81 -3.33
CA GLY A 95 3.66 -1.99 -3.71
C GLY A 95 2.49 -2.01 -2.70
N LEU A 96 2.64 -2.69 -1.56
CA LEU A 96 1.61 -2.84 -0.52
C LEU A 96 1.65 -1.73 0.57
N GLY A 97 2.58 -0.78 0.49
CA GLY A 97 2.60 0.41 1.33
C GLY A 97 3.01 0.22 2.79
N GLY A 98 3.62 -0.93 3.16
CA GLY A 98 3.92 -1.27 4.56
C GLY A 98 4.76 -0.21 5.30
N GLY A 99 5.80 0.33 4.67
CA GLY A 99 6.64 1.38 5.27
C GLY A 99 5.86 2.68 5.57
N SER A 100 5.03 3.12 4.63
CA SER A 100 4.17 4.30 4.78
C SER A 100 3.09 4.08 5.87
N SER A 101 2.52 2.88 5.92
CA SER A 101 1.56 2.49 6.94
C SER A 101 2.20 2.50 8.35
N ASN A 102 3.45 2.01 8.49
CA ASN A 102 4.16 2.05 9.77
C ASN A 102 4.33 3.50 10.26
N VAL A 103 4.77 4.41 9.38
CA VAL A 103 4.89 5.85 9.70
C VAL A 103 3.55 6.45 10.11
N ALA A 104 2.48 6.19 9.34
CA ALA A 104 1.14 6.70 9.63
C ALA A 104 0.60 6.20 10.97
N SER A 105 0.80 4.92 11.29
CA SER A 105 0.38 4.33 12.57
C SER A 105 1.10 4.98 13.77
N ILE A 106 2.39 5.30 13.62
CA ILE A 106 3.16 6.02 14.65
C ILE A 106 2.70 7.48 14.75
N LEU A 107 2.45 8.17 13.63
CA LEU A 107 1.92 9.53 13.63
C LEU A 107 0.54 9.60 14.33
N ASN A 108 -0.34 8.65 14.07
CA ASN A 108 -1.63 8.54 14.76
C ASN A 108 -1.47 8.28 16.26
N PHE A 109 -0.49 7.45 16.64
CA PHE A 109 -0.14 7.24 18.05
C PHE A 109 0.34 8.54 18.70
N LEU A 110 1.26 9.27 18.08
CA LEU A 110 1.81 10.52 18.59
C LEU A 110 0.72 11.59 18.76
N GLU A 111 -0.18 11.74 17.77
CA GLU A 111 -1.30 12.68 17.86
C GLU A 111 -2.27 12.28 18.97
N LYS A 112 -2.69 11.02 19.02
CA LYS A 112 -3.64 10.52 20.04
C LYS A 112 -3.16 10.70 21.47
N ASN A 113 -1.82 10.65 21.69
CA ASN A 113 -1.22 10.81 23.02
C ASN A 113 -0.72 12.24 23.28
N GLY A 114 -1.05 13.22 22.42
CA GLY A 114 -0.78 14.63 22.64
C GLY A 114 0.67 15.07 22.38
N TYR A 115 1.50 14.23 21.76
CA TYR A 115 2.88 14.61 21.39
C TYR A 115 2.91 15.60 20.22
N ILE A 116 1.96 15.46 19.28
CA ILE A 116 1.79 16.37 18.14
C ILE A 116 0.30 16.68 17.95
N ASN A 117 0.00 17.79 17.28
CA ASN A 117 -1.37 18.12 16.89
C ASN A 117 -1.70 17.60 15.48
N LYS A 118 -2.96 17.76 15.05
CA LYS A 118 -3.45 17.29 13.75
C LYS A 118 -2.73 17.96 12.57
N GLU A 119 -2.43 19.25 12.67
CA GLU A 119 -1.72 20.01 11.64
C GLU A 119 -0.29 19.48 11.47
N GLY A 120 0.41 19.26 12.58
CA GLY A 120 1.75 18.67 12.59
C GLY A 120 1.76 17.28 11.99
N LYS A 121 0.79 16.43 12.34
CA LYS A 121 0.63 15.09 11.75
C LYS A 121 0.52 15.16 10.23
N LEU A 122 -0.34 16.03 9.71
CA LEU A 122 -0.56 16.18 8.26
C LEU A 122 0.68 16.77 7.55
N LEU A 123 1.33 17.76 8.16
CA LEU A 123 2.56 18.35 7.63
C LEU A 123 3.64 17.28 7.44
N ILE A 124 3.86 16.46 8.46
CA ILE A 124 4.91 15.43 8.46
C ILE A 124 4.59 14.31 7.46
N SER A 125 3.33 13.87 7.39
CA SER A 125 2.93 12.82 6.43
C SER A 125 3.29 13.19 4.99
N ARG A 126 3.03 14.43 4.59
CA ARG A 126 3.33 14.95 3.25
C ARG A 126 4.83 15.13 2.97
N LYS A 127 5.65 15.39 4.00
CA LYS A 127 7.10 15.54 3.85
C LYS A 127 7.83 14.21 3.67
N ILE A 128 7.31 13.12 4.23
CA ILE A 128 7.98 11.81 4.21
C ILE A 128 7.57 11.00 2.98
N GLY A 129 6.30 11.00 2.61
CA GLY A 129 5.86 10.23 1.44
C GLY A 129 4.37 10.35 1.14
N SER A 130 4.04 10.26 -0.15
CA SER A 130 2.67 10.47 -0.66
C SER A 130 1.63 9.47 -0.11
N ASP A 131 2.01 8.20 0.09
CA ASP A 131 1.08 7.17 0.55
C ASP A 131 0.73 7.29 2.05
N ILE A 132 1.48 8.09 2.83
CA ILE A 132 1.28 8.18 4.28
C ILE A 132 -0.06 8.83 4.62
N GLU A 133 -0.45 9.88 3.89
CA GLU A 133 -1.72 10.58 4.12
C GLU A 133 -2.92 9.64 3.98
N PHE A 134 -2.87 8.70 3.03
CA PHE A 134 -3.90 7.67 2.89
C PHE A 134 -4.08 6.87 4.19
N PHE A 135 -2.98 6.43 4.80
CA PHE A 135 -3.01 5.57 5.99
C PHE A 135 -3.37 6.28 7.30
N LEU A 136 -3.45 7.62 7.32
CA LEU A 136 -3.86 8.36 8.52
C LEU A 136 -5.32 8.09 8.91
N GLU A 137 -6.16 7.67 7.97
CA GLU A 137 -7.57 7.32 8.20
C GLU A 137 -7.89 5.94 7.63
N GLU A 138 -9.05 5.35 8.01
CA GLU A 138 -9.33 3.94 7.73
C GLU A 138 -9.98 3.68 6.37
N ASN A 139 -10.83 4.60 5.91
CA ASN A 139 -11.64 4.40 4.72
C ASN A 139 -10.82 4.39 3.43
N PRO A 140 -11.26 3.63 2.42
CA PRO A 140 -10.75 3.73 1.05
C PRO A 140 -10.75 5.16 0.55
N ALA A 141 -9.83 5.48 -0.34
CA ALA A 141 -9.66 6.84 -0.84
C ALA A 141 -9.40 6.90 -2.34
N LEU A 142 -9.91 7.96 -2.97
CA LEU A 142 -9.45 8.43 -4.27
C LEU A 142 -8.21 9.30 -4.03
N LEU A 143 -7.13 8.93 -4.70
CA LEU A 143 -5.89 9.69 -4.71
C LEU A 143 -5.73 10.40 -6.06
N SER A 144 -5.27 11.64 -6.01
CA SER A 144 -4.98 12.45 -7.19
C SER A 144 -3.60 13.12 -7.09
N GLY A 145 -3.19 13.81 -8.15
CA GLY A 145 -1.95 14.58 -8.15
C GLY A 145 -0.74 13.70 -7.92
N LYS A 146 0.06 13.96 -6.87
CA LYS A 146 1.22 13.15 -6.49
C LYS A 146 0.89 11.98 -5.57
N GLY A 147 -0.42 11.78 -5.28
CA GLY A 147 -0.94 10.78 -4.34
C GLY A 147 -1.66 11.42 -3.15
N GLU A 148 -2.05 12.68 -3.26
CA GLU A 148 -2.85 13.38 -2.27
C GLU A 148 -4.25 12.77 -2.20
N VAL A 149 -4.81 12.70 -0.98
CA VAL A 149 -6.19 12.22 -0.76
C VAL A 149 -7.17 13.28 -1.25
N GLU A 150 -7.92 12.97 -2.31
CA GLU A 150 -8.97 13.84 -2.87
C GLU A 150 -10.30 13.64 -2.15
N SER A 151 -10.69 12.39 -1.93
CA SER A 151 -11.93 12.03 -1.24
C SER A 151 -11.84 10.65 -0.61
N ARG A 152 -12.70 10.41 0.40
CA ARG A 152 -12.86 9.10 1.05
C ARG A 152 -14.29 8.63 0.91
N PHE A 153 -14.46 7.31 0.84
CA PHE A 153 -15.77 6.69 0.65
C PHE A 153 -15.80 5.27 1.24
N ILE A 154 -16.93 4.63 1.16
CA ILE A 154 -17.12 3.24 1.55
C ILE A 154 -17.17 2.39 0.28
N ILE A 155 -16.45 1.27 0.29
CA ILE A 155 -16.57 0.22 -0.74
C ILE A 155 -17.20 -0.98 -0.05
N PRO A 156 -18.52 -1.21 -0.22
CA PRO A 156 -19.16 -2.42 0.28
C PRO A 156 -18.60 -3.62 -0.50
N SER A 157 -17.72 -4.37 0.13
CA SER A 157 -17.12 -5.55 -0.47
C SER A 157 -16.81 -6.58 0.62
N ASN A 158 -17.13 -7.84 0.33
CA ASN A 158 -16.74 -9.00 1.13
C ASN A 158 -15.74 -9.88 0.39
N GLU A 159 -15.04 -9.32 -0.58
CA GLU A 159 -14.15 -10.04 -1.46
C GLU A 159 -12.87 -10.47 -0.75
N PHE A 160 -12.42 -11.68 -1.06
CA PHE A 160 -11.13 -12.21 -0.63
C PHE A 160 -10.05 -11.85 -1.65
N VAL A 161 -8.86 -11.63 -1.13
CA VAL A 161 -7.70 -11.19 -1.90
C VAL A 161 -6.60 -12.22 -1.75
N LEU A 162 -6.16 -12.84 -2.84
CA LEU A 162 -4.93 -13.62 -2.88
C LEU A 162 -3.80 -12.68 -3.34
N LEU A 163 -2.87 -12.37 -2.44
CA LEU A 163 -1.66 -11.63 -2.74
C LEU A 163 -0.56 -12.60 -3.18
N ILE A 164 0.19 -12.22 -4.21
CA ILE A 164 1.32 -12.99 -4.74
C ILE A 164 2.51 -12.04 -4.94
N TYR A 165 3.62 -12.32 -4.29
CA TYR A 165 4.83 -11.54 -4.38
C TYR A 165 6.00 -12.44 -4.81
N PRO A 166 6.59 -12.22 -5.99
CA PRO A 166 7.67 -13.07 -6.52
C PRO A 166 9.02 -12.82 -5.83
N GLN A 167 9.03 -12.19 -4.66
CA GLN A 167 10.20 -11.83 -3.86
C GLN A 167 11.24 -10.98 -4.63
N LYS A 168 10.77 -10.17 -5.58
CA LYS A 168 11.58 -9.25 -6.37
C LYS A 168 11.12 -7.82 -6.15
N MET A 169 11.96 -7.01 -5.52
CA MET A 169 11.71 -5.58 -5.35
C MET A 169 11.87 -4.85 -6.67
N LEU A 170 10.95 -3.94 -6.98
CA LEU A 170 11.04 -3.03 -8.12
C LEU A 170 11.31 -1.60 -7.65
N SER A 171 12.16 -0.90 -8.38
CA SER A 171 12.32 0.54 -8.22
C SER A 171 11.09 1.26 -8.75
N THR A 172 10.35 1.91 -7.87
CA THR A 172 9.19 2.73 -8.26
C THR A 172 9.58 3.75 -9.35
N LYS A 173 10.75 4.36 -9.23
CA LYS A 173 11.27 5.31 -10.20
C LYS A 173 11.42 4.69 -11.60
N ASP A 174 11.95 3.47 -11.67
CA ASP A 174 12.19 2.81 -12.95
C ASP A 174 10.88 2.38 -13.61
N VAL A 175 9.93 1.89 -12.83
CA VAL A 175 8.59 1.53 -13.32
C VAL A 175 7.85 2.77 -13.86
N TYR A 176 7.89 3.90 -13.15
CA TYR A 176 7.27 5.14 -13.59
C TYR A 176 7.98 5.79 -14.79
N SER A 177 9.30 5.62 -14.93
CA SER A 177 10.09 6.30 -15.97
C SER A 177 9.61 6.02 -17.38
N GLN A 178 9.01 4.87 -17.63
CA GLN A 178 8.50 4.42 -18.93
C GLN A 178 6.96 4.43 -18.99
N SER A 179 6.27 5.02 -17.99
CA SER A 179 4.81 5.01 -17.95
C SER A 179 4.21 5.83 -19.09
N LYS A 180 3.19 5.26 -19.73
CA LYS A 180 2.37 5.98 -20.71
C LYS A 180 1.34 6.82 -19.98
N ILE A 181 1.18 8.06 -20.40
CA ILE A 181 0.11 8.93 -19.91
C ILE A 181 -1.20 8.48 -20.56
N ILE A 182 -2.24 8.36 -19.73
CA ILE A 182 -3.61 8.07 -20.19
C ILE A 182 -4.33 9.39 -20.41
N ASP A 183 -4.89 9.58 -21.60
CA ASP A 183 -5.50 10.86 -21.99
C ASP A 183 -6.80 11.19 -21.24
N LYS A 184 -7.43 10.18 -20.61
CA LYS A 184 -8.72 10.34 -19.94
C LYS A 184 -8.67 9.76 -18.52
N LYS A 185 -8.92 10.63 -17.52
CA LYS A 185 -9.11 10.24 -16.12
C LYS A 185 -10.42 9.46 -15.96
N SER A 186 -10.37 8.31 -15.30
CA SER A 186 -11.58 7.58 -14.89
C SER A 186 -12.33 8.38 -13.82
N ILE A 187 -13.63 8.49 -13.98
CA ILE A 187 -14.55 9.18 -13.07
C ILE A 187 -15.58 8.17 -12.58
N PHE A 188 -15.83 8.17 -11.30
CA PHE A 188 -16.80 7.27 -10.65
C PHE A 188 -17.89 8.06 -9.95
N ASN A 189 -19.11 7.55 -10.01
CA ASN A 189 -20.21 8.09 -9.24
C ASN A 189 -20.18 7.53 -7.83
N ILE A 190 -20.17 8.42 -6.84
CA ILE A 190 -20.35 8.09 -5.42
C ILE A 190 -21.81 8.34 -5.09
N ASP A 191 -22.51 7.35 -4.56
CA ASP A 191 -23.93 7.47 -4.21
C ASP A 191 -24.18 8.38 -2.99
N ALA A 192 -25.48 8.65 -2.70
CA ALA A 192 -25.89 9.50 -1.57
C ALA A 192 -25.47 8.96 -0.19
N LYS A 193 -25.03 7.69 -0.09
CA LYS A 193 -24.48 7.06 1.11
C LYS A 193 -22.95 7.10 1.12
N ASN A 194 -22.32 7.82 0.20
CA ASN A 194 -20.88 7.84 0.02
C ASN A 194 -20.28 6.45 -0.29
N GLN A 195 -21.00 5.66 -1.09
CA GLN A 195 -20.60 4.30 -1.48
C GLN A 195 -20.17 4.27 -2.94
N LEU A 196 -19.11 3.52 -3.21
CA LEU A 196 -18.58 3.25 -4.54
C LEU A 196 -18.72 1.77 -4.86
N LEU A 197 -19.21 1.46 -6.07
CA LEU A 197 -19.40 0.08 -6.48
C LEU A 197 -18.06 -0.57 -6.87
N PHE A 198 -17.62 -1.54 -6.08
CA PHE A 198 -16.35 -2.26 -6.27
C PHE A 198 -16.19 -2.83 -7.68
N HIS A 199 -17.21 -3.53 -8.18
CA HIS A 199 -17.17 -4.17 -9.51
C HIS A 199 -17.09 -3.14 -10.65
N GLU A 200 -17.71 -1.97 -10.50
CA GLU A 200 -17.59 -0.88 -11.48
C GLU A 200 -16.16 -0.40 -11.61
N VAL A 201 -15.48 -0.19 -10.46
CA VAL A 201 -14.06 0.20 -10.43
C VAL A 201 -13.21 -0.89 -11.11
N MET A 202 -13.36 -2.14 -10.67
CA MET A 202 -12.51 -3.23 -11.14
C MET A 202 -12.69 -3.54 -12.62
N SER A 203 -13.93 -3.42 -13.17
CA SER A 203 -14.21 -3.73 -14.57
C SER A 203 -13.76 -2.64 -15.55
N ASN A 204 -13.79 -1.38 -15.13
CA ASN A 204 -13.60 -0.23 -16.03
C ASN A 204 -12.21 0.40 -15.94
N THR A 205 -11.32 -0.13 -15.10
CA THR A 205 -10.00 0.43 -14.86
C THR A 205 -8.89 -0.60 -14.94
N SER A 206 -7.65 -0.10 -14.88
CA SER A 206 -6.45 -0.93 -14.86
C SER A 206 -5.32 -0.29 -14.02
N ASN A 207 -4.17 -0.93 -13.96
CA ASN A 207 -2.95 -0.32 -13.46
C ASN A 207 -2.03 0.00 -14.65
N SER A 208 -1.89 1.28 -15.00
CA SER A 208 -1.10 1.72 -16.16
C SER A 208 0.41 1.48 -16.02
N LEU A 209 0.88 1.12 -14.82
CA LEU A 209 2.29 0.77 -14.57
C LEU A 209 2.59 -0.71 -14.86
N GLU A 210 1.57 -1.54 -15.01
CA GLU A 210 1.70 -3.01 -15.07
C GLU A 210 2.57 -3.48 -16.24
N GLU A 211 2.39 -2.92 -17.44
CA GLU A 211 3.20 -3.31 -18.60
C GLU A 211 4.69 -3.01 -18.40
N ASN A 212 5.01 -1.90 -17.75
CA ASN A 212 6.41 -1.54 -17.48
C ASN A 212 7.03 -2.42 -16.39
N ALA A 213 6.27 -2.70 -15.34
CA ALA A 213 6.70 -3.64 -14.31
C ALA A 213 6.98 -5.03 -14.88
N MET A 214 6.14 -5.52 -15.82
CA MET A 214 6.33 -6.81 -16.51
C MET A 214 7.56 -6.86 -17.41
N LYS A 215 8.03 -5.73 -17.93
CA LYS A 215 9.29 -5.67 -18.68
C LYS A 215 10.51 -5.82 -17.76
N ILE A 216 10.41 -5.30 -16.54
CA ILE A 216 11.50 -5.35 -15.54
C ILE A 216 11.48 -6.68 -14.78
N CYS A 217 10.30 -7.22 -14.46
CA CYS A 217 10.10 -8.44 -13.69
C CYS A 217 9.15 -9.39 -14.45
N LYS A 218 9.69 -10.44 -15.05
CA LYS A 218 8.93 -11.39 -15.89
C LYS A 218 7.87 -12.16 -15.10
N GLU A 219 8.15 -12.42 -13.84
CA GLU A 219 7.29 -13.16 -12.92
C GLU A 219 5.93 -12.47 -12.77
N ILE A 220 5.85 -11.14 -12.87
CA ILE A 220 4.56 -10.41 -12.84
C ILE A 220 3.65 -10.86 -13.98
N ARG A 221 4.20 -11.08 -15.17
CA ARG A 221 3.43 -11.59 -16.33
C ARG A 221 2.95 -13.01 -16.09
N GLU A 222 3.78 -13.84 -15.51
CA GLU A 222 3.46 -15.22 -15.18
C GLU A 222 2.34 -15.28 -14.14
N ILE A 223 2.44 -14.52 -13.05
CA ILE A 223 1.41 -14.38 -12.03
C ILE A 223 0.07 -13.95 -12.65
N LYS A 224 0.11 -12.92 -13.50
CA LYS A 224 -1.08 -12.43 -14.23
C LYS A 224 -1.74 -13.55 -15.02
N ASN A 225 -0.97 -14.30 -15.81
CA ASN A 225 -1.48 -15.37 -16.65
C ASN A 225 -2.12 -16.48 -15.83
N ILE A 226 -1.50 -16.87 -14.70
CA ILE A 226 -2.03 -17.87 -13.78
C ILE A 226 -3.39 -17.40 -13.22
N LEU A 227 -3.46 -16.19 -12.70
CA LEU A 227 -4.69 -15.65 -12.11
C LEU A 227 -5.83 -15.49 -13.15
N ILE A 228 -5.52 -15.03 -14.37
CA ILE A 228 -6.52 -14.88 -15.44
C ILE A 228 -7.02 -16.25 -15.91
N SER A 229 -6.20 -17.30 -15.84
CA SER A 229 -6.59 -18.66 -16.24
C SER A 229 -7.46 -19.35 -15.18
N ASP A 230 -7.45 -18.87 -13.94
CA ASP A 230 -8.30 -19.38 -12.86
C ASP A 230 -9.73 -18.82 -13.02
N LYS A 231 -10.69 -19.73 -13.26
CA LYS A 231 -12.10 -19.37 -13.47
C LYS A 231 -12.78 -18.78 -12.22
N GLN A 232 -12.21 -18.98 -11.03
CA GLN A 232 -12.73 -18.46 -9.77
C GLN A 232 -12.16 -17.04 -9.48
N CYS A 233 -11.06 -16.65 -10.12
CA CYS A 233 -10.50 -15.31 -10.01
C CYS A 233 -11.35 -14.32 -10.80
N GLN A 234 -12.00 -13.39 -10.12
CA GLN A 234 -12.87 -12.39 -10.76
C GLN A 234 -12.06 -11.27 -11.41
N TYR A 235 -11.02 -10.83 -10.74
CA TYR A 235 -10.13 -9.75 -11.15
C TYR A 235 -8.71 -10.06 -10.74
N ALA A 236 -7.77 -9.71 -11.62
CA ALA A 236 -6.34 -9.85 -11.37
C ALA A 236 -5.62 -8.52 -11.67
N ARG A 237 -4.81 -8.00 -10.73
CA ARG A 237 -4.16 -6.69 -10.87
C ARG A 237 -2.90 -6.56 -10.03
N MET A 238 -1.97 -5.71 -10.50
CA MET A 238 -0.79 -5.33 -9.73
C MET A 238 -1.11 -4.19 -8.75
N SER A 239 -0.56 -4.24 -7.54
CA SER A 239 -0.67 -3.15 -6.56
C SER A 239 0.48 -2.14 -6.74
N GLY A 240 0.13 -0.87 -6.86
CA GLY A 240 1.11 0.21 -7.00
C GLY A 240 2.05 -0.01 -8.19
N SER A 241 3.33 0.20 -7.96
CA SER A 241 4.41 -0.07 -8.93
C SER A 241 4.88 -1.53 -8.94
N GLY A 242 4.24 -2.40 -8.18
CA GLY A 242 4.60 -3.80 -8.05
C GLY A 242 5.70 -4.04 -6.99
N SER A 243 6.23 -5.25 -6.91
CA SER A 243 5.93 -6.39 -7.78
C SER A 243 4.74 -7.25 -7.31
N CYS A 244 4.10 -6.93 -6.18
CA CYS A 244 2.96 -7.70 -5.70
C CYS A 244 1.79 -7.58 -6.68
N TYR A 245 1.25 -8.75 -7.04
CA TYR A 245 0.06 -8.90 -7.85
C TYR A 245 -1.03 -9.55 -7.02
N TYR A 246 -2.30 -9.28 -7.29
CA TYR A 246 -3.38 -9.86 -6.52
C TYR A 246 -4.52 -10.36 -7.39
N GLY A 247 -5.19 -11.41 -6.90
CA GLY A 247 -6.45 -11.93 -7.43
C GLY A 247 -7.59 -11.67 -6.46
N ILE A 248 -8.78 -11.37 -7.00
CA ILE A 248 -10.01 -11.18 -6.23
C ILE A 248 -10.91 -12.41 -6.37
N TYR A 249 -11.42 -12.90 -5.24
CA TYR A 249 -12.24 -14.11 -5.13
C TYR A 249 -13.48 -13.87 -4.27
N LYS A 250 -14.58 -14.56 -4.60
CA LYS A 250 -15.83 -14.49 -3.83
C LYS A 250 -15.75 -15.22 -2.49
N SER A 251 -14.92 -16.25 -2.39
CA SER A 251 -14.82 -17.04 -1.17
C SER A 251 -13.36 -17.25 -0.76
N GLU A 252 -13.14 -17.35 0.55
CA GLU A 252 -11.83 -17.70 1.12
C GLU A 252 -11.36 -19.07 0.63
N LYS A 253 -12.28 -20.01 0.47
CA LYS A 253 -11.97 -21.35 -0.03
C LYS A 253 -11.37 -21.32 -1.43
N ASP A 254 -11.95 -20.53 -2.34
CA ASP A 254 -11.46 -20.44 -3.72
C ASP A 254 -10.09 -19.76 -3.75
N ALA A 255 -9.89 -18.67 -2.98
CA ALA A 255 -8.60 -18.02 -2.84
C ALA A 255 -7.52 -18.96 -2.28
N LYS A 256 -7.84 -19.77 -1.26
CA LYS A 256 -6.91 -20.77 -0.69
C LYS A 256 -6.61 -21.93 -1.63
N ASN A 257 -7.57 -22.37 -2.44
CA ASN A 257 -7.32 -23.37 -3.46
C ASN A 257 -6.36 -22.84 -4.52
N ALA A 258 -6.58 -21.62 -5.01
CA ALA A 258 -5.69 -20.96 -5.95
C ALA A 258 -4.26 -20.76 -5.37
N GLU A 259 -4.17 -20.36 -4.11
CA GLU A 259 -2.88 -20.25 -3.39
C GLU A 259 -2.14 -21.60 -3.37
N LYS A 260 -2.84 -22.68 -2.99
CA LYS A 260 -2.25 -24.03 -2.94
C LYS A 260 -1.75 -24.49 -4.31
N ASP A 261 -2.55 -24.29 -5.36
CA ASP A 261 -2.19 -24.70 -6.73
C ASP A 261 -1.00 -23.89 -7.25
N LEU A 262 -0.94 -22.61 -6.90
CA LEU A 262 0.19 -21.73 -7.21
C LEU A 262 1.47 -22.20 -6.53
N LEU A 263 1.44 -22.46 -5.22
CA LEU A 263 2.61 -22.87 -4.43
C LEU A 263 3.15 -24.24 -4.82
N ASN A 264 2.33 -25.10 -5.41
CA ASN A 264 2.80 -26.37 -6.00
C ASN A 264 3.73 -26.17 -7.21
N GLN A 265 3.62 -25.01 -7.89
CA GLN A 265 4.40 -24.68 -9.08
C GLN A 265 5.51 -23.66 -8.77
N HIS A 266 5.29 -22.78 -7.79
CA HIS A 266 6.15 -21.65 -7.44
C HIS A 266 6.33 -21.55 -5.91
N ALA A 267 6.96 -22.54 -5.31
CA ALA A 267 7.17 -22.63 -3.86
C ALA A 267 8.07 -21.50 -3.29
N ASP A 268 8.81 -20.81 -4.15
CA ASP A 268 9.67 -19.67 -3.83
C ASP A 268 8.92 -18.33 -3.79
N TRP A 269 7.68 -18.28 -4.25
CA TRP A 269 6.88 -17.04 -4.16
C TRP A 269 6.23 -16.91 -2.78
N TRP A 270 6.10 -15.69 -2.31
CA TRP A 270 5.33 -15.40 -1.12
C TRP A 270 3.86 -15.16 -1.48
N THR A 271 2.98 -15.74 -0.70
CA THR A 271 1.53 -15.60 -0.86
C THR A 271 0.84 -15.28 0.45
N CYS A 272 -0.34 -14.68 0.36
CA CYS A 272 -1.20 -14.44 1.51
C CYS A 272 -2.65 -14.28 1.05
N VAL A 273 -3.54 -15.10 1.61
CA VAL A 273 -4.98 -14.91 1.46
C VAL A 273 -5.46 -13.96 2.55
N THR A 274 -6.11 -12.88 2.16
CA THR A 274 -6.62 -11.82 3.03
C THR A 274 -7.95 -11.29 2.50
N LYS A 275 -8.44 -10.17 3.00
CA LYS A 275 -9.68 -9.51 2.56
C LYS A 275 -9.55 -7.99 2.54
N LEU A 276 -10.43 -7.31 1.82
CA LEU A 276 -10.61 -5.87 1.92
C LEU A 276 -11.17 -5.48 3.29
N ILE A 277 -10.74 -4.34 3.82
CA ILE A 277 -11.24 -3.77 5.10
C ILE A 277 -11.51 -2.28 4.94
#